data_1d5ed5fd5980a5fc174e17118e5c6090
#
_entry.id   1d5ed5fd5980a5fc174e17118e5c6090
#
_cell.length_a   1.000
_cell.length_b   1.000
_cell.length_c   1.000
_cell.angle_alpha   90.00
_cell.angle_beta   90.00
_cell.angle_gamma   90.00
#
_symmetry.space_group_name_H-M   'P 1'
#
loop_
_entity.id
_entity.type
_entity.pdbx_description
1 polymer ?
#
loop_
_entity_poly.entity_id
_entity_poly.type
_entity_poly.pdbx_seq_one_letter_code
_entity_poly.pdbx_strand_id
1 'polypeptide(L)'
;IKPTSTCNTVFFIDHIIHECSHIALNCVLADLERYFKVDPFLTIYNSPFRKGEKRGVYHTIHACFVLARLSSFYGKYLPEVEGTEFYNDVVGRLLLNIARLEEGISYINDENIYTDQGKKILNYLNTILVESKNAFAELILNYDVSDQPIEFDINLFLKTNNL
;
A
#
# COMPACT_ATOMS: atom_id res chain seq x y z
N ILE A 1 -12.28 -14.91 -10.11
CA ILE A 1 -12.87 -13.61 -9.69
C ILE A 1 -14.14 -13.45 -10.50
N LYS A 2 -15.31 -13.38 -9.86
CA LYS A 2 -16.54 -13.03 -10.56
C LYS A 2 -16.52 -11.52 -10.81
N PRO A 3 -16.67 -11.03 -12.05
CA PRO A 3 -16.79 -9.60 -12.30
C PRO A 3 -18.03 -9.10 -11.55
N THR A 4 -17.80 -8.18 -10.63
CA THR A 4 -18.87 -7.37 -10.03
C THR A 4 -18.99 -6.08 -10.84
N SER A 5 -20.08 -5.35 -10.72
CA SER A 5 -20.29 -4.05 -11.38
C SER A 5 -19.21 -2.99 -11.06
N THR A 6 -18.34 -3.28 -10.10
CA THR A 6 -17.21 -2.44 -9.69
C THR A 6 -15.87 -2.83 -10.34
N CYS A 7 -15.82 -3.89 -11.17
CA CYS A 7 -14.62 -4.29 -11.89
C CYS A 7 -14.43 -3.43 -13.12
N ASN A 8 -13.63 -2.38 -13.01
CA ASN A 8 -13.22 -1.54 -14.12
C ASN A 8 -11.73 -1.76 -14.47
N THR A 9 -11.21 -1.03 -15.45
CA THR A 9 -9.81 -1.10 -15.89
C THR A 9 -8.84 -0.82 -14.73
N VAL A 10 -9.15 0.14 -13.86
CA VAL A 10 -8.32 0.52 -12.70
C VAL A 10 -8.18 -0.65 -11.73
N PHE A 11 -9.28 -1.37 -11.46
CA PHE A 11 -9.28 -2.58 -10.64
C PHE A 11 -8.34 -3.67 -11.17
N PHE A 12 -8.37 -3.93 -12.48
CA PHE A 12 -7.48 -4.95 -13.08
C PHE A 12 -6.01 -4.54 -13.03
N ILE A 13 -5.70 -3.27 -13.30
CA ILE A 13 -4.34 -2.73 -13.20
C ILE A 13 -3.82 -2.86 -11.77
N ASP A 14 -4.65 -2.50 -10.78
CA ASP A 14 -4.34 -2.64 -9.36
C ASP A 14 -3.91 -4.07 -9.02
N HIS A 15 -4.71 -5.07 -9.42
CA HIS A 15 -4.42 -6.48 -9.17
C HIS A 15 -3.14 -6.97 -9.87
N ILE A 16 -2.89 -6.55 -11.10
CA ILE A 16 -1.65 -6.91 -11.82
C ILE A 16 -0.43 -6.37 -11.07
N ILE A 17 -0.45 -5.09 -10.68
CA ILE A 17 0.66 -4.48 -9.93
C ILE A 17 0.82 -5.16 -8.57
N HIS A 18 -0.29 -5.46 -7.89
CA HIS A 18 -0.31 -6.16 -6.62
C HIS A 18 0.44 -7.50 -6.70
N GLU A 19 0.04 -8.38 -7.61
CA GLU A 19 0.64 -9.71 -7.76
C GLU A 19 2.09 -9.64 -8.24
N CYS A 20 2.39 -8.77 -9.20
CA CYS A 20 3.77 -8.54 -9.66
C CYS A 20 4.67 -8.02 -8.52
N SER A 21 4.13 -7.23 -7.60
CA SER A 21 4.87 -6.72 -6.44
C SER A 21 5.22 -7.84 -5.47
N HIS A 22 4.30 -8.78 -5.21
CA HIS A 22 4.59 -9.96 -4.41
C HIS A 22 5.69 -10.82 -5.02
N ILE A 23 5.63 -11.07 -6.32
CA ILE A 23 6.67 -11.84 -7.05
C ILE A 23 8.03 -11.14 -6.93
N ALA A 24 8.08 -9.83 -7.19
CA ALA A 24 9.31 -9.06 -7.12
C ALA A 24 9.95 -9.10 -5.73
N LEU A 25 9.14 -8.90 -4.66
CA LEU A 25 9.65 -8.93 -3.31
C LEU A 25 10.07 -10.34 -2.88
N ASN A 26 9.36 -11.39 -3.29
CA ASN A 26 9.77 -12.77 -3.04
C ASN A 26 11.14 -13.10 -3.65
N CYS A 27 11.43 -12.59 -4.86
CA CYS A 27 12.76 -12.74 -5.46
C CYS A 27 13.85 -12.03 -4.64
N VAL A 28 13.56 -10.86 -4.08
CA VAL A 28 14.48 -10.13 -3.20
C VAL A 28 14.67 -10.86 -1.87
N LEU A 29 13.60 -11.34 -1.24
CA LEU A 29 13.59 -11.99 0.06
C LEU A 29 13.83 -13.50 0.01
N ALA A 30 14.36 -14.04 -1.08
CA ALA A 30 14.62 -15.48 -1.24
C ALA A 30 15.58 -16.04 -0.16
N ASP A 31 16.47 -15.19 0.38
CA ASP A 31 17.35 -15.49 1.50
C ASP A 31 17.00 -14.57 2.68
N LEU A 32 16.15 -15.04 3.59
CA LEU A 32 15.63 -14.23 4.70
C LEU A 32 16.70 -13.80 5.69
N GLU A 33 17.70 -14.61 5.97
CA GLU A 33 18.78 -14.32 6.92
C GLU A 33 19.61 -13.12 6.46
N ARG A 34 19.64 -12.87 5.17
CA ARG A 34 20.28 -11.68 4.59
C ARG A 34 19.59 -10.38 4.98
N TYR A 35 18.29 -10.41 5.28
CA TYR A 35 17.47 -9.21 5.52
C TYR A 35 16.99 -9.09 6.96
N PHE A 36 16.84 -10.20 7.67
CA PHE A 36 16.30 -10.23 9.03
C PHE A 36 17.29 -10.83 10.02
N LYS A 37 17.39 -10.21 11.20
CA LYS A 37 18.16 -10.71 12.34
C LYS A 37 17.36 -11.70 13.19
N VAL A 38 16.04 -11.71 13.02
CA VAL A 38 15.08 -12.56 13.72
C VAL A 38 14.20 -13.26 12.70
N ASP A 39 13.56 -14.38 13.08
CA ASP A 39 12.58 -15.01 12.21
C ASP A 39 11.38 -14.06 11.97
N PRO A 40 11.20 -13.53 10.76
CA PRO A 40 10.17 -12.54 10.49
C PRO A 40 8.75 -13.12 10.47
N PHE A 41 8.60 -14.44 10.47
CA PHE A 41 7.30 -15.10 10.58
C PHE A 41 6.85 -15.22 12.03
N LEU A 42 7.79 -15.37 12.98
CA LEU A 42 7.50 -15.50 14.41
C LEU A 42 7.26 -14.16 15.11
N THR A 43 7.74 -13.05 14.54
CA THR A 43 7.47 -11.71 15.09
C THR A 43 6.01 -11.35 14.84
N ILE A 44 5.17 -11.54 15.84
CA ILE A 44 3.72 -11.45 15.73
C ILE A 44 3.21 -10.19 16.44
N TYR A 45 2.43 -9.40 15.74
CA TYR A 45 1.67 -8.26 16.26
C TYR A 45 0.28 -8.20 15.61
N ASN A 46 -0.58 -7.33 16.12
CA ASN A 46 -1.89 -7.11 15.50
C ASN A 46 -1.70 -6.53 14.10
N SER A 47 -2.36 -7.14 13.11
CA SER A 47 -2.28 -6.65 11.73
C SER A 47 -2.81 -5.22 11.62
N PRO A 48 -2.05 -4.29 11.03
CA PRO A 48 -2.57 -2.96 10.74
C PRO A 48 -3.69 -2.98 9.69
N PHE A 49 -3.70 -4.00 8.83
CA PHE A 49 -4.61 -4.05 7.68
C PHE A 49 -5.86 -4.90 7.92
N ARG A 50 -5.84 -5.78 8.92
CA ARG A 50 -6.95 -6.70 9.22
C ARG A 50 -7.21 -6.77 10.70
N LYS A 51 -8.26 -6.11 11.13
CA LYS A 51 -8.67 -6.07 12.53
C LYS A 51 -8.89 -7.48 13.09
N GLY A 52 -8.20 -7.78 14.20
CA GLY A 52 -8.31 -9.07 14.89
C GLY A 52 -7.38 -10.18 14.36
N GLU A 53 -6.66 -9.97 13.26
CA GLU A 53 -5.62 -10.89 12.80
C GLU A 53 -4.26 -10.54 13.40
N LYS A 54 -3.46 -11.59 13.69
CA LYS A 54 -2.04 -11.44 14.04
C LYS A 54 -1.18 -11.81 12.84
N ARG A 55 -0.14 -11.03 12.60
CA ARG A 55 0.78 -11.24 11.47
C ARG A 55 2.23 -11.03 11.89
N GLY A 56 3.13 -11.75 11.24
CA GLY A 56 4.57 -11.52 11.35
C GLY A 56 5.02 -10.33 10.49
N VAL A 57 6.23 -9.85 10.76
CA VAL A 57 6.89 -8.76 10.00
C VAL A 57 6.92 -9.07 8.50
N TYR A 58 7.20 -10.31 8.11
CA TYR A 58 7.23 -10.73 6.70
C TYR A 58 5.96 -10.33 5.93
N HIS A 59 4.79 -10.64 6.48
CA HIS A 59 3.53 -10.36 5.81
C HIS A 59 3.24 -8.84 5.73
N THR A 60 3.65 -8.09 6.75
CA THR A 60 3.44 -6.64 6.76
C THR A 60 4.39 -5.94 5.79
N ILE A 61 5.65 -6.37 5.68
CA ILE A 61 6.58 -5.87 4.66
C ILE A 61 6.03 -6.12 3.26
N HIS A 62 5.48 -7.32 2.99
CA HIS A 62 4.86 -7.61 1.70
C HIS A 62 3.70 -6.64 1.40
N ALA A 63 2.81 -6.42 2.36
CA ALA A 63 1.72 -5.46 2.18
C ALA A 63 2.24 -4.03 1.96
N CYS A 64 3.19 -3.55 2.78
CA CYS A 64 3.79 -2.24 2.61
C CYS A 64 4.49 -2.08 1.24
N PHE A 65 5.19 -3.12 0.78
CA PHE A 65 5.85 -3.07 -0.54
C PHE A 65 4.84 -2.96 -1.68
N VAL A 66 3.74 -3.73 -1.62
CA VAL A 66 2.63 -3.60 -2.59
C VAL A 66 2.05 -2.19 -2.57
N LEU A 67 1.73 -1.67 -1.37
CA LEU A 67 1.17 -0.32 -1.21
C LEU A 67 2.10 0.77 -1.73
N ALA A 68 3.41 0.66 -1.48
CA ALA A 68 4.41 1.59 -2.01
C ALA A 68 4.47 1.57 -3.56
N ARG A 69 4.41 0.37 -4.14
CA ARG A 69 4.39 0.19 -5.60
C ARG A 69 3.12 0.76 -6.24
N LEU A 70 1.97 0.51 -5.63
CA LEU A 70 0.69 1.05 -6.07
C LEU A 70 0.65 2.58 -5.92
N SER A 71 1.13 3.14 -4.81
CA SER A 71 1.22 4.60 -4.63
C SER A 71 2.09 5.24 -5.70
N SER A 72 3.26 4.65 -5.99
CA SER A 72 4.15 5.13 -7.04
C SER A 72 3.52 5.05 -8.44
N PHE A 73 2.76 3.99 -8.72
CA PHE A 73 2.06 3.83 -9.99
C PHE A 73 0.94 4.85 -10.12
N TYR A 74 0.03 4.92 -9.16
CA TYR A 74 -1.11 5.83 -9.23
C TYR A 74 -0.68 7.30 -9.26
N GLY A 75 0.39 7.66 -8.53
CA GLY A 75 0.94 9.00 -8.58
C GLY A 75 1.42 9.41 -9.97
N LYS A 76 1.98 8.47 -10.75
CA LYS A 76 2.38 8.70 -12.15
C LYS A 76 1.20 8.65 -13.12
N TYR A 77 0.20 7.85 -12.81
CA TYR A 77 -0.97 7.65 -13.68
C TYR A 77 -2.03 8.74 -13.52
N LEU A 78 -2.06 9.41 -12.37
CA LEU A 78 -3.06 10.42 -12.05
C LEU A 78 -3.21 11.54 -13.10
N PRO A 79 -2.13 12.13 -13.63
CA PRO A 79 -2.24 13.16 -14.69
C PRO A 79 -2.88 12.63 -15.98
N GLU A 80 -2.70 11.34 -16.30
CA GLU A 80 -3.23 10.71 -17.52
C GLU A 80 -4.76 10.50 -17.46
N VAL A 81 -5.33 10.48 -16.26
CA VAL A 81 -6.77 10.28 -16.05
C VAL A 81 -7.51 11.55 -15.63
N GLU A 82 -6.82 12.68 -15.56
CA GLU A 82 -7.43 13.96 -15.21
C GLU A 82 -8.58 14.30 -16.21
N GLY A 83 -9.75 14.63 -15.65
CA GLY A 83 -10.95 14.91 -16.43
C GLY A 83 -11.68 13.68 -17.00
N THR A 84 -11.24 12.47 -16.70
CA THR A 84 -11.92 11.22 -17.06
C THR A 84 -12.79 10.69 -15.91
N GLU A 85 -13.67 9.73 -16.22
CA GLU A 85 -14.46 9.01 -15.22
C GLU A 85 -13.63 8.21 -14.21
N PHE A 86 -12.35 7.92 -14.51
CA PHE A 86 -11.45 7.16 -13.65
C PHE A 86 -10.72 8.01 -12.61
N TYR A 87 -10.76 9.34 -12.74
CA TYR A 87 -9.99 10.25 -11.88
C TYR A 87 -10.23 10.00 -10.38
N ASN A 88 -11.50 9.99 -9.97
CA ASN A 88 -11.85 9.81 -8.56
C ASN A 88 -11.50 8.41 -8.03
N ASP A 89 -11.59 7.37 -8.86
CA ASP A 89 -11.17 6.01 -8.50
C ASP A 89 -9.65 5.96 -8.25
N VAL A 90 -8.86 6.58 -9.12
CA VAL A 90 -7.40 6.67 -8.99
C VAL A 90 -7.00 7.52 -7.78
N VAL A 91 -7.63 8.67 -7.54
CA VAL A 91 -7.39 9.51 -6.36
C VAL A 91 -7.67 8.72 -5.09
N GLY A 92 -8.85 8.10 -4.97
CA GLY A 92 -9.24 7.38 -3.77
C GLY A 92 -8.29 6.21 -3.45
N ARG A 93 -7.89 5.41 -4.46
CA ARG A 93 -6.91 4.32 -4.29
C ARG A 93 -5.54 4.84 -3.90
N LEU A 94 -5.06 5.90 -4.54
CA LEU A 94 -3.78 6.52 -4.21
C LEU A 94 -3.74 6.94 -2.73
N LEU A 95 -4.75 7.68 -2.28
CA LEU A 95 -4.81 8.17 -0.91
C LEU A 95 -4.95 7.05 0.12
N LEU A 96 -5.77 6.04 -0.18
CA LEU A 96 -5.92 4.86 0.69
C LEU A 96 -4.60 4.08 0.79
N ASN A 97 -3.87 3.91 -0.32
CA ASN A 97 -2.58 3.23 -0.30
C ASN A 97 -1.53 3.99 0.50
N ILE A 98 -1.49 5.34 0.39
CA ILE A 98 -0.58 6.18 1.20
C ILE A 98 -0.92 6.06 2.69
N ALA A 99 -2.19 6.18 3.07
CA ALA A 99 -2.62 6.09 4.46
C ALA A 99 -2.28 4.71 5.08
N ARG A 100 -2.53 3.63 4.35
CA ARG A 100 -2.20 2.27 4.79
C ARG A 100 -0.71 2.00 4.82
N LEU A 101 0.06 2.54 3.87
CA LEU A 101 1.51 2.43 3.88
C LEU A 101 2.09 3.07 5.14
N GLU A 102 1.62 4.25 5.51
CA GLU A 102 2.02 4.94 6.75
C GLU A 102 1.70 4.09 7.98
N GLU A 103 0.47 3.58 8.07
CA GLU A 103 0.07 2.69 9.15
C GLU A 103 0.94 1.43 9.21
N GLY A 104 1.13 0.74 8.07
CA GLY A 104 1.94 -0.48 8.01
C GLY A 104 3.39 -0.27 8.41
N ILE A 105 4.03 0.82 7.97
CA ILE A 105 5.40 1.17 8.34
C ILE A 105 5.53 1.38 9.85
N SER A 106 4.54 1.99 10.51
CA SER A 106 4.58 2.22 11.96
C SER A 106 4.74 0.94 12.77
N TYR A 107 4.27 -0.20 12.25
CA TYR A 107 4.38 -1.52 12.89
C TYR A 107 5.71 -2.23 12.63
N ILE A 108 6.37 -1.93 11.52
CA ILE A 108 7.62 -2.62 11.12
C ILE A 108 8.87 -1.76 11.32
N ASN A 109 8.77 -0.59 11.91
CA ASN A 109 9.87 0.39 12.05
C ASN A 109 10.79 0.09 13.27
N ASP A 110 10.98 -1.18 13.62
CA ASP A 110 11.99 -1.60 14.63
C ASP A 110 13.26 -2.04 13.92
N GLU A 111 14.29 -1.21 13.94
CA GLU A 111 15.58 -1.49 13.30
C GLU A 111 16.30 -2.74 13.85
N ASN A 112 15.95 -3.21 15.05
CA ASN A 112 16.55 -4.41 15.63
C ASN A 112 16.13 -5.69 14.90
N ILE A 113 15.03 -5.65 14.16
CA ILE A 113 14.54 -6.77 13.35
C ILE A 113 15.43 -6.99 12.12
N TYR A 114 16.04 -5.91 11.58
CA TYR A 114 16.66 -5.91 10.26
C TYR A 114 18.19 -5.95 10.31
N THR A 115 18.78 -6.64 9.34
CA THR A 115 20.18 -6.43 8.95
C THR A 115 20.34 -5.10 8.21
N ASP A 116 21.57 -4.72 7.87
CA ASP A 116 21.81 -3.51 7.06
C ASP A 116 21.18 -3.62 5.65
N GLN A 117 21.04 -4.83 5.11
CA GLN A 117 20.32 -5.03 3.85
C GLN A 117 18.80 -4.91 4.04
N GLY A 118 18.26 -5.43 5.14
CA GLY A 118 16.84 -5.27 5.49
C GLY A 118 16.45 -3.81 5.70
N LYS A 119 17.31 -3.02 6.34
CA LYS A 119 17.10 -1.57 6.49
C LYS A 119 16.97 -0.82 5.16
N LYS A 120 17.59 -1.30 4.08
CA LYS A 120 17.41 -0.69 2.75
C LYS A 120 15.97 -0.83 2.23
N ILE A 121 15.31 -1.95 2.54
CA ILE A 121 13.89 -2.13 2.19
C ILE A 121 13.05 -1.14 3.00
N LEU A 122 13.29 -1.05 4.32
CA LEU A 122 12.57 -0.11 5.19
C LEU A 122 12.78 1.34 4.72
N ASN A 123 14.01 1.72 4.39
CA ASN A 123 14.33 3.05 3.86
C ASN A 123 13.62 3.33 2.53
N TYR A 124 13.56 2.36 1.63
CA TYR A 124 12.80 2.48 0.38
C TYR A 124 11.32 2.76 0.66
N LEU A 125 10.67 2.01 1.56
CA LEU A 125 9.28 2.21 1.91
C LEU A 125 9.03 3.60 2.51
N ASN A 126 9.90 4.04 3.44
CA ASN A 126 9.84 5.38 4.03
C ASN A 126 10.04 6.49 2.98
N THR A 127 10.96 6.32 2.04
CA THR A 127 11.19 7.29 0.97
C THR A 127 9.93 7.46 0.12
N ILE A 128 9.32 6.35 -0.34
CA ILE A 128 8.08 6.41 -1.14
C ILE A 128 6.95 7.05 -0.34
N LEU A 129 6.81 6.74 0.95
CA LEU A 129 5.79 7.36 1.80
C LEU A 129 5.97 8.89 1.87
N VAL A 130 7.18 9.35 2.17
CA VAL A 130 7.48 10.79 2.31
C VAL A 130 7.27 11.52 0.98
N GLU A 131 7.79 10.98 -0.12
CA GLU A 131 7.62 11.54 -1.47
C GLU A 131 6.13 11.62 -1.85
N SER A 132 5.37 10.55 -1.62
CA SER A 132 3.94 10.52 -1.92
C SER A 132 3.14 11.52 -1.07
N LYS A 133 3.42 11.60 0.24
CA LYS A 133 2.75 12.58 1.12
C LYS A 133 3.03 14.01 0.70
N ASN A 134 4.25 14.32 0.29
CA ASN A 134 4.61 15.66 -0.16
C ASN A 134 3.98 15.99 -1.53
N ALA A 135 4.03 15.06 -2.47
CA ALA A 135 3.49 15.27 -3.83
C ALA A 135 1.96 15.41 -3.83
N PHE A 136 1.26 14.74 -2.93
CA PHE A 136 -0.21 14.68 -2.89
C PHE A 136 -0.81 15.32 -1.64
N ALA A 137 -0.08 16.26 -1.01
CA ALA A 137 -0.51 16.92 0.23
C ALA A 137 -1.89 17.60 0.10
N GLU A 138 -2.16 18.26 -1.02
CA GLU A 138 -3.46 18.90 -1.28
C GLU A 138 -4.60 17.88 -1.40
N LEU A 139 -4.37 16.75 -2.05
CA LEU A 139 -5.38 15.69 -2.16
C LEU A 139 -5.64 15.06 -0.78
N ILE A 140 -4.59 14.83 0.02
CA ILE A 140 -4.71 14.29 1.39
C ILE A 140 -5.54 15.22 2.28
N LEU A 141 -5.44 16.54 2.08
CA LEU A 141 -6.21 17.52 2.85
C LEU A 141 -7.67 17.63 2.39
N ASN A 142 -7.94 17.37 1.11
CA ASN A 142 -9.25 17.59 0.51
C ASN A 142 -10.15 16.37 0.49
N TYR A 143 -9.60 15.16 0.63
CA TYR A 143 -10.37 13.91 0.53
C TYR A 143 -10.20 13.01 1.74
N ASP A 144 -11.30 12.41 2.19
CA ASP A 144 -11.34 11.46 3.29
C ASP A 144 -11.41 10.01 2.76
N VAL A 145 -10.53 9.15 3.28
CA VAL A 145 -10.47 7.71 3.01
C VAL A 145 -10.54 6.88 4.30
N SER A 146 -10.86 7.49 5.44
CA SER A 146 -10.79 6.85 6.76
C SER A 146 -11.84 5.75 6.95
N ASP A 147 -12.96 5.81 6.24
CA ASP A 147 -14.07 4.85 6.31
C ASP A 147 -13.95 3.70 5.31
N GLN A 148 -12.89 3.69 4.48
CA GLN A 148 -12.72 2.70 3.43
C GLN A 148 -12.50 1.28 3.99
N PRO A 149 -13.19 0.26 3.44
CA PRO A 149 -12.95 -1.14 3.77
C PRO A 149 -11.57 -1.60 3.25
N ILE A 150 -11.21 -2.87 3.56
CA ILE A 150 -9.93 -3.46 3.10
C ILE A 150 -9.77 -3.36 1.59
N GLU A 151 -10.82 -3.66 0.83
CA GLU A 151 -10.87 -3.44 -0.61
C GLU A 151 -11.51 -2.06 -0.86
N PHE A 152 -10.87 -1.25 -1.70
CA PHE A 152 -11.36 0.09 -2.01
C PHE A 152 -12.77 0.06 -2.62
N ASP A 153 -13.68 0.85 -2.05
CA ASP A 153 -15.04 1.03 -2.53
C ASP A 153 -15.24 2.44 -3.10
N ILE A 154 -15.30 2.55 -4.41
CA ILE A 154 -15.47 3.83 -5.11
C ILE A 154 -16.80 4.52 -4.75
N ASN A 155 -17.89 3.77 -4.57
CA ASN A 155 -19.17 4.37 -4.24
C ASN A 155 -19.15 4.98 -2.83
N LEU A 156 -18.50 4.29 -1.88
CA LEU A 156 -18.31 4.84 -0.54
C LEU A 156 -17.41 6.08 -0.59
N PHE A 157 -16.32 6.04 -1.34
CA PHE A 157 -15.43 7.20 -1.53
C PHE A 157 -16.16 8.43 -2.07
N LEU A 158 -16.94 8.26 -3.15
CA LEU A 158 -17.71 9.35 -3.74
C LEU A 158 -18.74 9.92 -2.76
N LYS A 159 -19.44 9.05 -2.04
CA LYS A 159 -20.41 9.45 -1.03
C LYS A 159 -19.79 10.23 0.13
N THR A 160 -18.67 9.74 0.69
CA THR A 160 -17.97 10.37 1.82
C THR A 160 -17.44 11.75 1.45
N ASN A 161 -16.99 11.93 0.22
CA ASN A 161 -16.39 13.16 -0.27
C ASN A 161 -17.37 14.10 -1.03
N ASN A 162 -18.66 13.77 -1.09
CA ASN A 162 -19.71 14.55 -1.76
C ASN A 162 -19.43 14.83 -3.25
N LEU A 163 -18.94 13.81 -3.98
CA LEU A 163 -18.56 13.87 -5.39
C LEU A 163 -19.64 13.32 -6.32
#